data_de319dcbfc482908a0d1192a78b06de9
#
_entry.id   de319dcbfc482908a0d1192a78b06de9
#
_cell.length_a   1.000
_cell.length_b   1.000
_cell.length_c   1.000
_cell.angle_alpha   90.00
_cell.angle_beta   90.00
_cell.angle_gamma   90.00
#
_symmetry.space_group_name_H-M   'P 1'
#
loop_
_entity.id
_entity.type
_entity.pdbx_description
1 polymer ?
#
loop_
_entity_poly.entity_id
_entity_poly.type
_entity_poly.pdbx_seq_one_letter_code
_entity_poly.pdbx_strand_id
1 'polypeptide(L)'
;EKPILGICRGIQFINAALRGTLWQDLPSQHPSDIEHHMNPPYDAFGHNVSLVPGTPLASLFAGQTEIAVNSYHHQAVREPAAGLEVMAVAPDGVIEALYRPASHFLWAVQWHPEFLYKVDPRSQAIFDAFVGSCR
;
A
#
# COMPACT_ATOMS: atom_id res chain seq x y z
N GLU A 1 17.21 7.03 -12.83
CA GLU A 1 16.31 7.04 -11.67
C GLU A 1 16.35 5.67 -11.00
N LYS A 2 16.50 5.65 -9.66
CA LYS A 2 16.54 4.40 -8.90
C LYS A 2 15.13 3.92 -8.59
N PRO A 3 14.86 2.60 -8.64
CA PRO A 3 13.61 2.03 -8.15
C PRO A 3 13.39 2.31 -6.67
N ILE A 4 12.15 2.56 -6.28
CA ILE A 4 11.74 2.81 -4.90
C ILE A 4 10.52 1.96 -4.57
N LEU A 5 10.59 1.23 -3.46
CA LEU A 5 9.46 0.57 -2.84
C LEU A 5 9.26 1.16 -1.44
N GLY A 6 8.16 1.89 -1.23
CA GLY A 6 7.78 2.43 0.08
C GLY A 6 6.86 1.49 0.82
N ILE A 7 7.13 1.26 2.12
CA ILE A 7 6.34 0.35 2.96
C ILE A 7 5.89 1.11 4.21
N CYS A 8 4.61 1.06 4.53
CA CYS A 8 3.96 1.66 5.70
C CYS A 8 4.27 3.16 5.82
N ARG A 9 5.19 3.55 6.68
CA ARG A 9 5.65 4.95 6.77
C ARG A 9 6.21 5.46 5.43
N GLY A 10 6.72 4.56 4.60
CA GLY A 10 7.26 4.89 3.27
C GLY A 10 6.22 5.49 2.33
N ILE A 11 5.00 4.95 2.28
CA ILE A 11 3.92 5.54 1.45
C ILE A 11 3.55 6.93 1.97
N GLN A 12 3.48 7.09 3.27
CA GLN A 12 3.16 8.38 3.90
C GLN A 12 4.26 9.40 3.63
N PHE A 13 5.52 9.01 3.79
CA PHE A 13 6.66 9.86 3.52
C PHE A 13 6.72 10.30 2.05
N ILE A 14 6.58 9.36 1.12
CA ILE A 14 6.60 9.65 -0.33
C ILE A 14 5.48 10.64 -0.68
N ASN A 15 4.28 10.39 -0.20
CA ASN A 15 3.14 11.25 -0.47
C ASN A 15 3.35 12.66 0.07
N ALA A 16 3.81 12.79 1.30
CA ALA A 16 4.07 14.09 1.93
C ALA A 16 5.23 14.83 1.24
N ALA A 17 6.30 14.13 0.90
CA ALA A 17 7.45 14.71 0.20
C ALA A 17 7.08 15.27 -1.18
N LEU A 18 6.09 14.68 -1.84
CA LEU A 18 5.57 15.12 -3.13
C LEU A 18 4.36 16.07 -2.99
N ARG A 19 4.08 16.52 -1.76
CA ARG A 19 3.06 17.51 -1.41
C ARG A 19 1.62 16.99 -1.39
N GLY A 20 1.44 15.70 -1.16
CA GLY A 20 0.15 15.14 -0.78
C GLY A 20 -0.13 15.38 0.71
N THR A 21 -1.30 14.97 1.18
CA THR A 21 -1.73 15.15 2.57
C THR A 21 -1.95 13.81 3.27
N LEU A 22 -1.95 13.85 4.60
CA LEU A 22 -2.10 12.66 5.44
C LEU A 22 -3.26 12.84 6.43
N TRP A 23 -3.93 11.72 6.73
CA TRP A 23 -4.68 11.59 7.98
C TRP A 23 -3.65 11.46 9.10
N GLN A 24 -3.73 12.31 10.11
CA GLN A 24 -2.79 12.30 11.23
C GLN A 24 -3.15 11.23 12.27
N ASP A 25 -4.43 10.88 12.36
CA ASP A 25 -4.92 9.87 13.27
C ASP A 25 -6.26 9.34 12.75
N LEU A 26 -6.25 8.12 12.23
CA LEU A 26 -7.44 7.51 11.62
C LEU A 26 -8.60 7.38 12.60
N PRO A 27 -8.40 6.90 13.87
CA PRO A 27 -9.54 6.78 14.79
C PRO A 27 -10.26 8.09 15.04
N SER A 28 -9.54 9.21 15.07
CA SER A 28 -10.12 10.54 15.36
C SER A 28 -10.69 11.23 14.11
N GLN A 29 -10.01 11.08 12.96
CA GLN A 29 -10.30 11.87 11.76
C GLN A 29 -11.08 11.10 10.69
N HIS A 30 -10.99 9.77 10.72
CA HIS A 30 -11.66 8.90 9.76
C HIS A 30 -12.13 7.62 10.44
N PRO A 31 -13.03 7.72 11.44
CA PRO A 31 -13.49 6.56 12.19
C PRO A 31 -14.21 5.56 11.27
N SER A 32 -13.95 4.27 11.46
CA SER A 32 -14.59 3.18 10.73
C SER A 32 -14.54 1.89 11.55
N ASP A 33 -15.21 0.85 11.05
CA ASP A 33 -15.16 -0.50 11.64
C ASP A 33 -13.92 -1.29 11.22
N ILE A 34 -13.09 -0.75 10.31
CA ILE A 34 -11.86 -1.39 9.87
C ILE A 34 -10.74 -1.08 10.87
N GLU A 35 -10.15 -2.12 11.44
CA GLU A 35 -9.00 -1.98 12.33
C GLU A 35 -7.71 -1.86 11.51
N HIS A 36 -7.11 -0.67 11.50
CA HIS A 36 -5.85 -0.42 10.80
C HIS A 36 -4.62 -0.64 11.70
N HIS A 37 -4.80 -0.79 12.99
CA HIS A 37 -3.73 -1.02 13.96
C HIS A 37 -3.96 -2.35 14.67
N MET A 38 -3.74 -3.44 13.93
CA MET A 38 -3.99 -4.79 14.43
C MET A 38 -3.05 -5.18 15.57
N ASN A 39 -3.50 -6.13 16.37
CA ASN A 39 -2.65 -6.77 17.38
C ASN A 39 -1.77 -7.86 16.73
N PRO A 40 -0.60 -8.20 17.33
CA PRO A 40 0.19 -9.34 16.88
C PRO A 40 -0.64 -10.64 16.86
N PRO A 41 -0.29 -11.61 15.98
CA PRO A 41 0.88 -11.63 15.09
C PRO A 41 0.66 -10.81 13.82
N TYR A 42 1.74 -10.20 13.30
CA TYR A 42 1.67 -9.37 12.08
C TYR A 42 1.85 -10.16 10.78
N ASP A 43 2.07 -11.45 10.86
CA ASP A 43 2.02 -12.39 9.74
C ASP A 43 0.62 -12.96 9.50
N ALA A 44 -0.39 -12.36 10.11
CA ALA A 44 -1.80 -12.63 9.89
C ALA A 44 -2.44 -11.51 9.06
N PHE A 45 -3.56 -11.81 8.42
CA PHE A 45 -4.31 -10.80 7.65
C PHE A 45 -5.23 -9.99 8.59
N GLY A 46 -5.34 -8.68 8.32
CA GLY A 46 -6.19 -7.76 9.08
C GLY A 46 -7.48 -7.41 8.34
N HIS A 47 -7.37 -7.04 7.07
CA HIS A 47 -8.52 -6.70 6.22
C HIS A 47 -8.17 -6.91 4.75
N ASN A 48 -9.16 -6.73 3.87
CA ASN A 48 -8.95 -6.78 2.44
C ASN A 48 -8.70 -5.38 1.88
N VAL A 49 -8.12 -5.31 0.68
CA VAL A 49 -8.06 -4.12 -0.13
C VAL A 49 -8.55 -4.44 -1.54
N SER A 50 -9.26 -3.49 -2.14
CA SER A 50 -9.68 -3.57 -3.54
C SER A 50 -8.56 -3.05 -4.43
N LEU A 51 -8.21 -3.80 -5.48
CA LEU A 51 -7.21 -3.40 -6.45
C LEU A 51 -7.85 -2.52 -7.52
N VAL A 52 -7.22 -1.38 -7.82
CA VAL A 52 -7.69 -0.49 -8.89
C VAL A 52 -7.28 -1.08 -10.24
N PRO A 53 -8.24 -1.36 -11.16
CA PRO A 53 -7.92 -1.91 -12.47
C PRO A 53 -6.98 -1.00 -13.27
N GLY A 54 -6.14 -1.62 -14.09
CA GLY A 54 -5.21 -0.88 -14.95
C GLY A 54 -3.94 -0.39 -14.27
N THR A 55 -3.75 -0.72 -12.99
CA THR A 55 -2.54 -0.36 -12.25
C THR A 55 -1.52 -1.49 -12.27
N PRO A 56 -0.23 -1.20 -12.03
CA PRO A 56 0.79 -2.24 -11.99
C PRO A 56 0.54 -3.33 -10.95
N LEU A 57 0.00 -2.96 -9.79
CA LEU A 57 -0.31 -3.92 -8.74
C LEU A 57 -1.45 -4.87 -9.17
N ALA A 58 -2.49 -4.34 -9.81
CA ALA A 58 -3.57 -5.15 -10.36
C ALA A 58 -3.07 -6.12 -11.44
N SER A 59 -2.11 -5.68 -12.27
CA SER A 59 -1.47 -6.54 -13.28
C SER A 59 -0.62 -7.64 -12.64
N LEU A 60 0.07 -7.31 -11.55
CA LEU A 60 0.89 -8.28 -10.81
C LEU A 60 0.01 -9.42 -10.23
N PHE A 61 -1.20 -9.10 -9.81
CA PHE A 61 -2.17 -10.04 -9.23
C PHE A 61 -3.31 -10.33 -10.20
N ALA A 62 -3.00 -10.53 -11.47
CA ALA A 62 -3.99 -10.77 -12.53
C ALA A 62 -5.04 -11.82 -12.13
N GLY A 63 -6.31 -11.53 -12.38
CA GLY A 63 -7.43 -12.37 -12.00
C GLY A 63 -7.96 -12.15 -10.59
N GLN A 64 -7.30 -11.31 -9.77
CA GLN A 64 -7.78 -10.92 -8.46
C GLN A 64 -8.23 -9.46 -8.47
N THR A 65 -9.39 -9.18 -7.88
CA THR A 65 -9.91 -7.81 -7.72
C THR A 65 -9.73 -7.32 -6.30
N GLU A 66 -9.43 -8.22 -5.38
CA GLU A 66 -9.32 -7.97 -3.96
C GLU A 66 -8.27 -8.91 -3.36
N ILE A 67 -7.45 -8.41 -2.44
CA ILE A 67 -6.45 -9.20 -1.72
C ILE A 67 -6.51 -8.90 -0.23
N ALA A 68 -6.11 -9.89 0.58
CA ALA A 68 -5.98 -9.71 2.03
C ALA A 68 -4.59 -9.17 2.36
N VAL A 69 -4.54 -8.24 3.32
CA VAL A 69 -3.30 -7.60 3.80
C VAL A 69 -3.28 -7.55 5.32
N ASN A 70 -2.10 -7.38 5.91
CA ASN A 70 -2.01 -7.00 7.32
C ASN A 70 -2.17 -5.48 7.47
N SER A 71 -2.31 -4.98 8.69
CA SER A 71 -2.52 -3.56 8.91
C SER A 71 -1.98 -3.15 10.28
N TYR A 72 -1.01 -2.26 10.29
CA TYR A 72 -0.39 -1.78 11.52
C TYR A 72 0.03 -0.31 11.36
N HIS A 73 -0.97 0.60 11.38
CA HIS A 73 -0.73 2.04 11.27
C HIS A 73 -1.93 2.80 11.83
N HIS A 74 -1.72 4.07 12.22
CA HIS A 74 -2.80 4.98 12.63
C HIS A 74 -2.85 6.24 11.79
N GLN A 75 -1.87 6.44 10.91
CA GLN A 75 -1.85 7.51 9.92
C GLN A 75 -1.98 6.91 8.52
N ALA A 76 -2.43 7.69 7.56
CA ALA A 76 -2.60 7.21 6.18
C ALA A 76 -2.60 8.38 5.20
N VAL A 77 -2.47 8.07 3.92
CA VAL A 77 -2.63 9.02 2.84
C VAL A 77 -4.08 9.54 2.83
N ARG A 78 -4.24 10.86 2.84
CA ARG A 78 -5.53 11.51 2.68
C ARG A 78 -5.74 11.91 1.22
N GLU A 79 -4.94 12.83 0.72
CA GLU A 79 -4.98 13.23 -0.68
C GLU A 79 -3.65 12.83 -1.34
N PRO A 80 -3.70 12.01 -2.40
CA PRO A 80 -2.48 11.67 -3.14
C PRO A 80 -1.83 12.92 -3.74
N ALA A 81 -0.51 12.97 -3.71
CA ALA A 81 0.24 14.01 -4.39
C ALA A 81 -0.02 13.97 -5.90
N ALA A 82 0.07 15.12 -6.55
CA ALA A 82 0.00 15.18 -8.01
C ALA A 82 1.06 14.29 -8.64
N GLY A 83 0.65 13.47 -9.61
CA GLY A 83 1.55 12.50 -10.27
C GLY A 83 1.61 11.13 -9.60
N LEU A 84 0.99 10.95 -8.43
CA LEU A 84 0.78 9.64 -7.82
C LEU A 84 -0.64 9.15 -8.12
N GLU A 85 -0.76 7.87 -8.41
CA GLU A 85 -2.04 7.22 -8.66
C GLU A 85 -2.29 6.09 -7.66
N VAL A 86 -3.57 5.89 -7.31
CA VAL A 86 -4.01 4.88 -6.36
C VAL A 86 -4.02 3.50 -7.00
N MET A 87 -3.45 2.51 -6.30
CA MET A 87 -3.45 1.10 -6.72
C MET A 87 -4.35 0.22 -5.88
N ALA A 88 -4.60 0.57 -4.62
CA ALA A 88 -5.43 -0.23 -3.71
C ALA A 88 -6.11 0.64 -2.68
N VAL A 89 -7.33 0.23 -2.29
CA VAL A 89 -8.17 0.96 -1.33
C VAL A 89 -8.81 -0.03 -0.36
N ALA A 90 -8.79 0.30 0.94
CA ALA A 90 -9.47 -0.46 1.98
C ALA A 90 -11.00 -0.25 1.90
N PRO A 91 -11.82 -1.12 2.54
CA PRO A 91 -13.28 -1.00 2.48
C PRO A 91 -13.83 0.33 3.02
N ASP A 92 -13.10 1.00 3.92
CA ASP A 92 -13.47 2.29 4.47
C ASP A 92 -12.95 3.49 3.65
N GLY A 93 -12.37 3.24 2.48
CA GLY A 93 -11.85 4.27 1.59
C GLY A 93 -10.42 4.71 1.88
N VAL A 94 -9.75 4.15 2.87
CA VAL A 94 -8.34 4.45 3.15
C VAL A 94 -7.48 3.95 2.00
N ILE A 95 -6.63 4.83 1.47
CA ILE A 95 -5.70 4.52 0.39
C ILE A 95 -4.58 3.65 0.94
N GLU A 96 -4.39 2.49 0.31
CA GLU A 96 -3.47 1.46 0.78
C GLU A 96 -2.26 1.24 -0.16
N ALA A 97 -2.33 1.72 -1.39
CA ALA A 97 -1.20 1.65 -2.31
C ALA A 97 -1.22 2.78 -3.33
N LEU A 98 -0.03 3.28 -3.65
CA LEU A 98 0.21 4.33 -4.65
C LEU A 98 1.35 3.91 -5.57
N TYR A 99 1.38 4.48 -6.78
CA TYR A 99 2.53 4.41 -7.67
C TYR A 99 2.67 5.72 -8.46
N ARG A 100 3.85 5.92 -9.03
CA ARG A 100 4.11 7.07 -9.91
C ARG A 100 4.30 6.58 -11.34
N PRO A 101 3.32 6.82 -12.24
CA PRO A 101 3.42 6.34 -13.63
C PRO A 101 4.65 6.86 -14.37
N ALA A 102 5.08 8.08 -14.08
CA ALA A 102 6.23 8.71 -14.72
C ALA A 102 7.59 8.14 -14.28
N SER A 103 7.63 7.36 -13.20
CA SER A 103 8.86 6.76 -12.68
C SER A 103 9.07 5.37 -13.26
N HIS A 104 10.34 4.96 -13.39
CA HIS A 104 10.68 3.60 -13.78
C HIS A 104 10.06 2.57 -12.82
N PHE A 105 10.23 2.78 -11.52
CA PHE A 105 9.56 2.01 -10.48
C PHE A 105 9.48 2.84 -9.20
N LEU A 106 8.31 3.35 -8.90
CA LEU A 106 8.01 3.92 -7.60
C LEU A 106 6.65 3.38 -7.17
N TRP A 107 6.67 2.40 -6.29
CA TRP A 107 5.49 1.80 -5.68
C TRP A 107 5.54 2.02 -4.18
N ALA A 108 4.38 2.14 -3.58
CA ALA A 108 4.27 2.26 -2.13
C ALA A 108 3.01 1.56 -1.64
N VAL A 109 3.14 0.85 -0.54
CA VAL A 109 2.03 0.12 0.10
C VAL A 109 1.94 0.52 1.57
N GLN A 110 0.72 0.57 2.10
CA GLN A 110 0.49 0.92 3.49
C GLN A 110 0.68 -0.27 4.42
N TRP A 111 0.38 -1.48 3.93
CA TRP A 111 0.59 -2.71 4.72
C TRP A 111 2.06 -3.09 4.78
N HIS A 112 2.34 -4.18 5.51
CA HIS A 112 3.69 -4.68 5.75
C HIS A 112 3.91 -6.02 5.05
N PRO A 113 4.23 -6.05 3.74
CA PRO A 113 4.50 -7.30 3.04
C PRO A 113 5.74 -8.03 3.58
N GLU A 114 6.67 -7.31 4.23
CA GLU A 114 7.86 -7.90 4.83
C GLU A 114 7.53 -8.88 5.98
N PHE A 115 6.35 -8.74 6.60
CA PHE A 115 5.89 -9.70 7.61
C PHE A 115 5.08 -10.85 7.02
N LEU A 116 4.67 -10.75 5.75
CA LEU A 116 3.79 -11.72 5.09
C LEU A 116 4.50 -12.60 4.05
N TYR A 117 5.70 -12.27 3.63
CA TYR A 117 6.32 -12.91 2.46
C TYR A 117 6.49 -14.43 2.60
N LYS A 118 6.61 -14.94 3.83
CA LYS A 118 6.74 -16.39 4.08
C LYS A 118 5.42 -17.14 4.01
N VAL A 119 4.31 -16.45 4.22
CA VAL A 119 2.97 -17.05 4.29
C VAL A 119 2.05 -16.63 3.14
N ASP A 120 2.45 -15.62 2.37
CA ASP A 120 1.66 -15.05 1.29
C ASP A 120 2.50 -14.84 0.02
N PRO A 121 2.27 -15.64 -1.04
CA PRO A 121 3.02 -15.49 -2.30
C PRO A 121 2.86 -14.12 -2.96
N ARG A 122 1.76 -13.41 -2.71
CA ARG A 122 1.53 -12.07 -3.25
C ARG A 122 2.50 -11.05 -2.65
N SER A 123 2.80 -11.19 -1.37
CA SER A 123 3.80 -10.34 -0.70
C SER A 123 5.19 -10.58 -1.28
N GLN A 124 5.56 -11.83 -1.52
CA GLN A 124 6.82 -12.17 -2.19
C GLN A 124 6.87 -11.58 -3.61
N ALA A 125 5.76 -11.63 -4.35
CA ALA A 125 5.70 -11.10 -5.72
C ALA A 125 5.97 -9.59 -5.78
N ILE A 126 5.56 -8.82 -4.77
CA ILE A 126 5.87 -7.38 -4.68
C ILE A 126 7.39 -7.17 -4.60
N PHE A 127 8.06 -7.92 -3.74
CA PHE A 127 9.52 -7.82 -3.62
C PHE A 127 10.24 -8.28 -4.90
N ASP A 128 9.74 -9.33 -5.54
CA ASP A 128 10.30 -9.81 -6.81
C ASP A 128 10.17 -8.77 -7.91
N ALA A 129 9.04 -8.06 -7.98
CA ALA A 129 8.84 -6.97 -8.93
C ALA A 129 9.82 -5.82 -8.68
N PHE A 130 10.02 -5.45 -7.41
CA PHE A 130 10.97 -4.42 -7.02
C PHE A 130 12.41 -4.81 -7.39
N VAL A 131 12.85 -6.00 -6.98
CA VAL A 131 14.20 -6.49 -7.27
C VAL A 131 14.43 -6.59 -8.77
N GLY A 132 13.43 -7.08 -9.52
CA GLY A 132 13.49 -7.15 -10.98
C GLY A 132 13.67 -5.78 -11.63
N SER A 133 13.11 -4.72 -11.04
CA SER A 133 13.25 -3.34 -11.56
C SER A 133 14.64 -2.74 -11.29
N CYS A 134 15.43 -3.34 -10.42
CA CYS A 134 16.77 -2.86 -10.09
C CYS A 134 17.84 -3.24 -11.12
N ARG A 135 17.47 -3.94 -12.18
CA ARG A 135 18.37 -4.47 -13.19
C ARG A 135 18.34 -3.67 -14.48
#